data_17557e4b2154b1f53f9c9ef64ffe4fc0
#
_entry.id   17557e4b2154b1f53f9c9ef64ffe4fc0
#
_cell.length_a   1.000
_cell.length_b   1.000
_cell.length_c   1.000
_cell.angle_alpha   90.00
_cell.angle_beta   90.00
_cell.angle_gamma   90.00
#
_symmetry.space_group_name_H-M   'P 1'
#
loop_
_entity.id
_entity.type
_entity.pdbx_description
1 polymer ?
#
loop_
_entity_poly.entity_id
_entity_poly.type
_entity_poly.pdbx_seq_one_letter_code
_entity_poly.pdbx_strand_id
1 'polypeptide(L)'
;MYKAFGIVSSSGRNIYVDGMQDYRPIGAFSFLGRYRVIDFPISNMTNSDIDRIQVYINNKPRSVVEHVGTGRHYNINSKSGKLQLLFSEHNNDNDIYNTDISCYLDNMESLSRMNHPYVVIAPSYMVYSIDFDQFLHTHIESGADVTLLYHAVD
;
A
#
# COMPACT_ATOMS: atom_id res chain seq x y z
N MET A 1 -5.31 14.55 -15.96
CA MET A 1 -4.50 13.69 -15.06
C MET A 1 -4.70 14.18 -13.64
N TYR A 2 -5.31 13.40 -12.81
CA TYR A 2 -5.60 13.77 -11.43
C TYR A 2 -4.37 13.50 -10.56
N LYS A 3 -4.04 14.43 -9.65
CA LYS A 3 -2.89 14.25 -8.76
C LYS A 3 -3.32 13.47 -7.52
N ALA A 4 -2.95 12.20 -7.47
CA ALA A 4 -3.13 11.35 -6.30
C ALA A 4 -1.79 10.85 -5.78
N PHE A 5 -1.72 10.47 -4.51
CA PHE A 5 -0.64 9.65 -4.00
C PHE A 5 -1.18 8.29 -3.53
N GLY A 6 -0.32 7.30 -3.45
CA GLY A 6 -0.67 5.95 -3.08
C GLY A 6 -0.26 5.61 -1.64
N ILE A 7 -1.08 4.85 -0.96
CA ILE A 7 -0.76 4.18 0.29
C ILE A 7 -0.93 2.68 0.09
N VAL A 8 0.13 1.93 0.38
CA VAL A 8 0.07 0.47 0.47
C VAL A 8 0.14 0.08 1.94
N SER A 9 -0.95 -0.50 2.43
CA SER A 9 -1.13 -0.85 3.83
C SER A 9 -0.91 -2.33 4.08
N SER A 10 -0.22 -2.68 5.17
CA SER A 10 0.09 -4.07 5.52
C SER A 10 -0.79 -4.65 6.63
N SER A 11 -1.78 -3.92 7.14
CA SER A 11 -2.64 -4.42 8.20
C SER A 11 -3.74 -5.37 7.69
N GLY A 12 -3.36 -6.56 7.34
CA GLY A 12 -4.27 -7.68 7.06
C GLY A 12 -4.46 -8.59 8.27
N ARG A 13 -4.99 -8.06 9.39
CA ARG A 13 -5.02 -8.78 10.66
C ARG A 13 -5.85 -10.04 10.69
N ASN A 14 -6.94 -10.04 9.94
CA ASN A 14 -7.87 -11.17 9.91
C ASN A 14 -7.47 -12.25 8.92
N ILE A 15 -6.33 -12.05 8.23
CA ILE A 15 -5.83 -12.99 7.25
C ILE A 15 -4.55 -13.60 7.81
N TYR A 16 -4.62 -14.85 8.22
CA TYR A 16 -3.49 -15.62 8.69
C TYR A 16 -3.29 -16.85 7.84
N VAL A 17 -2.07 -17.07 7.40
CA VAL A 17 -1.64 -18.27 6.66
C VAL A 17 -0.62 -19.01 7.51
N ASP A 18 -1.05 -20.10 8.08
CA ASP A 18 -0.25 -20.91 9.01
C ASP A 18 1.06 -21.38 8.37
N GLY A 19 2.13 -21.35 9.15
CA GLY A 19 3.47 -21.76 8.73
C GLY A 19 4.19 -20.77 7.78
N MET A 20 3.47 -19.84 7.14
CA MET A 20 4.06 -18.87 6.21
C MET A 20 4.30 -17.49 6.83
N GLN A 21 3.38 -17.04 7.68
CA GLN A 21 3.48 -15.71 8.32
C GLN A 21 4.40 -15.67 9.54
N ASP A 22 4.93 -16.80 9.98
CA ASP A 22 5.86 -16.84 11.11
C ASP A 22 7.13 -16.01 10.88
N TYR A 23 7.54 -15.86 9.63
CA TYR A 23 8.79 -15.20 9.27
C TYR A 23 8.61 -13.95 8.40
N ARG A 24 7.48 -13.78 7.73
CA ARG A 24 7.26 -12.65 6.80
C ARG A 24 5.79 -12.28 6.68
N PRO A 25 5.46 -11.00 6.39
CA PRO A 25 4.08 -10.58 6.10
C PRO A 25 3.60 -11.15 4.76
N ILE A 26 2.28 -11.23 4.56
CA ILE A 26 1.67 -11.76 3.32
C ILE A 26 2.17 -11.01 2.09
N GLY A 27 2.31 -9.69 2.16
CA GLY A 27 2.84 -8.88 1.06
C GLY A 27 4.22 -9.32 0.56
N ALA A 28 5.00 -10.01 1.41
CA ALA A 28 6.31 -10.54 1.05
C ALA A 28 6.27 -11.99 0.54
N PHE A 29 5.10 -12.62 0.41
CA PHE A 29 4.99 -13.98 -0.14
C PHE A 29 5.33 -13.97 -1.63
N SER A 30 6.07 -15.00 -2.06
CA SER A 30 6.39 -15.20 -3.46
C SER A 30 5.14 -15.57 -4.25
N PHE A 31 4.97 -14.95 -5.39
CA PHE A 31 3.88 -15.19 -6.32
C PHE A 31 4.45 -15.41 -7.73
N LEU A 32 4.06 -16.51 -8.36
CA LEU A 32 4.57 -16.92 -9.69
C LEU A 32 6.11 -16.94 -9.78
N GLY A 33 6.78 -17.28 -8.69
CA GLY A 33 8.23 -17.49 -8.62
C GLY A 33 9.09 -16.21 -8.61
N ARG A 34 8.67 -15.14 -9.30
CA ARG A 34 9.45 -13.90 -9.43
C ARG A 34 8.89 -12.74 -8.62
N TYR A 35 7.58 -12.62 -8.59
CA TYR A 35 6.88 -11.52 -7.94
C TYR A 35 6.61 -11.79 -6.47
N ARG A 36 6.29 -10.73 -5.75
CA ARG A 36 5.69 -10.82 -4.42
C ARG A 36 4.29 -10.19 -4.44
N VAL A 37 3.46 -10.55 -3.50
CA VAL A 37 2.08 -10.05 -3.46
C VAL A 37 2.03 -8.51 -3.44
N ILE A 38 2.94 -7.86 -2.73
CA ILE A 38 3.03 -6.40 -2.65
C ILE A 38 3.37 -5.72 -3.99
N ASP A 39 3.93 -6.44 -4.95
CA ASP A 39 4.27 -5.87 -6.26
C ASP A 39 3.03 -5.45 -7.05
N PHE A 40 1.90 -6.13 -6.83
CA PHE A 40 0.67 -5.87 -7.57
C PHE A 40 0.06 -4.51 -7.23
N PRO A 41 -0.23 -4.15 -5.96
CA PRO A 41 -0.72 -2.82 -5.65
C PRO A 41 0.25 -1.70 -6.07
N ILE A 42 1.56 -1.87 -5.87
CA ILE A 42 2.55 -0.88 -6.28
C ILE A 42 2.56 -0.72 -7.80
N SER A 43 2.57 -1.81 -8.56
CA SER A 43 2.58 -1.77 -10.02
C SER A 43 1.28 -1.19 -10.60
N ASN A 44 0.13 -1.52 -10.02
CA ASN A 44 -1.14 -0.92 -10.43
C ASN A 44 -1.13 0.61 -10.23
N MET A 45 -0.59 1.08 -9.10
CA MET A 45 -0.43 2.52 -8.83
C MET A 45 0.49 3.18 -9.86
N THR A 46 1.68 2.63 -10.08
CA THR A 46 2.65 3.21 -11.01
C THR A 46 2.17 3.16 -12.47
N ASN A 47 1.44 2.12 -12.85
CA ASN A 47 0.82 2.03 -14.18
C ASN A 47 -0.32 3.03 -14.38
N SER A 48 -0.88 3.57 -13.29
CA SER A 48 -1.90 4.63 -13.28
C SER A 48 -1.30 6.01 -12.96
N ASP A 49 0.00 6.20 -13.22
CA ASP A 49 0.73 7.45 -12.98
C ASP A 49 0.72 7.96 -11.52
N ILE A 50 0.46 7.08 -10.57
CA ILE A 50 0.62 7.34 -9.14
C ILE A 50 2.05 6.95 -8.76
N ASP A 51 2.98 7.88 -8.84
CA ASP A 51 4.41 7.64 -8.63
C ASP A 51 4.92 8.05 -7.23
N ARG A 52 4.08 8.67 -6.40
CA ARG A 52 4.34 8.93 -4.99
C ARG A 52 3.59 7.93 -4.13
N ILE A 53 4.32 6.97 -3.57
CA ILE A 53 3.74 5.84 -2.86
C ILE A 53 4.38 5.73 -1.48
N GLN A 54 3.55 5.64 -0.46
CA GLN A 54 3.93 5.30 0.91
C GLN A 54 3.54 3.85 1.20
N VAL A 55 4.50 3.05 1.64
CA VAL A 55 4.28 1.66 2.04
C VAL A 55 4.40 1.58 3.56
N TYR A 56 3.32 1.27 4.22
CA TYR A 56 3.26 1.15 5.68
C TYR A 56 3.49 -0.30 6.10
N ILE A 57 4.49 -0.52 6.94
CA ILE A 57 4.94 -1.86 7.35
C ILE A 57 4.89 -1.95 8.87
N ASN A 58 4.04 -2.84 9.39
CA ASN A 58 3.84 -2.98 10.82
C ASN A 58 4.73 -4.07 11.45
N ASN A 59 4.82 -5.23 10.79
CA ASN A 59 5.49 -6.40 11.35
C ASN A 59 6.49 -7.00 10.37
N LYS A 60 7.58 -7.58 10.91
CA LYS A 60 8.57 -8.35 10.13
C LYS A 60 9.03 -7.62 8.85
N PRO A 61 9.53 -6.38 8.95
CA PRO A 61 9.74 -5.49 7.82
C PRO A 61 10.82 -5.97 6.86
N ARG A 62 11.79 -6.72 7.35
CA ARG A 62 13.02 -7.06 6.63
C ARG A 62 12.77 -7.58 5.21
N SER A 63 11.89 -8.57 5.06
CA SER A 63 11.63 -9.21 3.76
C SER A 63 10.94 -8.27 2.75
N VAL A 64 10.13 -7.33 3.23
CA VAL A 64 9.51 -6.29 2.39
C VAL A 64 10.54 -5.25 2.00
N VAL A 65 11.33 -4.76 2.96
CA VAL A 65 12.39 -3.76 2.73
C VAL A 65 13.42 -4.26 1.72
N GLU A 66 13.89 -5.50 1.88
CA GLU A 66 14.86 -6.12 0.97
C GLU A 66 14.31 -6.25 -0.46
N HIS A 67 13.01 -6.55 -0.60
CA HIS A 67 12.38 -6.73 -1.90
C HIS A 67 12.01 -5.41 -2.57
N VAL A 68 11.29 -4.56 -1.88
CA VAL A 68 10.80 -3.28 -2.42
C VAL A 68 11.95 -2.29 -2.60
N GLY A 69 12.88 -2.27 -1.65
CA GLY A 69 14.11 -1.48 -1.72
C GLY A 69 13.84 0.00 -2.01
N THR A 70 14.46 0.50 -3.07
CA THR A 70 14.35 1.90 -3.50
C THR A 70 13.23 2.15 -4.52
N GLY A 71 12.42 1.17 -4.83
CA GLY A 71 11.34 1.30 -5.82
C GLY A 71 11.78 1.28 -7.29
N ARG A 72 13.07 1.01 -7.57
CA ARG A 72 13.60 1.03 -8.96
C ARG A 72 12.93 0.03 -9.88
N HIS A 73 12.38 -1.04 -9.35
CA HIS A 73 11.71 -2.09 -10.13
C HIS A 73 10.35 -1.67 -10.67
N TYR A 74 9.76 -0.62 -10.13
CA TYR A 74 8.40 -0.17 -10.45
C TYR A 74 8.36 1.01 -11.42
N ASN A 75 9.47 1.33 -12.11
CA ASN A 75 9.56 2.44 -13.05
C ASN A 75 9.18 3.82 -12.46
N ILE A 76 9.31 3.98 -11.16
CA ILE A 76 9.03 5.27 -10.50
C ILE A 76 10.05 6.30 -10.98
N ASN A 77 9.57 7.39 -11.54
CA ASN A 77 10.42 8.49 -11.98
C ASN A 77 11.10 9.13 -10.78
N SER A 78 12.41 8.95 -10.64
CA SER A 78 13.17 9.45 -9.49
C SER A 78 13.21 10.99 -9.36
N LYS A 79 12.81 11.72 -10.40
CA LYS A 79 12.73 13.19 -10.35
C LYS A 79 11.41 13.70 -9.79
N SER A 80 10.30 13.04 -10.06
CA SER A 80 8.94 13.44 -9.64
C SER A 80 8.33 12.49 -8.62
N GLY A 81 8.64 11.22 -8.72
CA GLY A 81 8.10 10.14 -7.90
C GLY A 81 8.98 9.77 -6.72
N LYS A 82 8.40 9.11 -5.75
CA LYS A 82 9.10 8.57 -4.58
C LYS A 82 8.32 7.40 -3.99
N LEU A 83 9.02 6.27 -3.81
CA LEU A 83 8.54 5.20 -2.95
C LEU A 83 9.18 5.35 -1.57
N GLN A 84 8.35 5.41 -0.53
CA GLN A 84 8.77 5.62 0.84
C GLN A 84 8.27 4.46 1.71
N LEU A 85 9.19 3.80 2.40
CA LEU A 85 8.86 2.78 3.39
C LEU A 85 8.70 3.46 4.75
N LEU A 86 7.57 3.24 5.40
CA LEU A 86 7.22 3.80 6.69
C LEU A 86 6.95 2.69 7.70
N PHE A 87 7.43 2.89 8.90
CA PHE A 87 7.34 1.90 9.97
C PHE A 87 6.52 2.46 11.13
N SER A 88 5.79 1.60 11.83
CA SER A 88 5.22 1.96 13.12
C SER A 88 6.27 1.71 14.21
N GLU A 89 6.51 2.71 15.03
CA GLU A 89 7.44 2.62 16.16
C GLU A 89 6.80 1.95 17.39
N HIS A 90 5.49 1.91 17.41
CA HIS A 90 4.75 1.30 18.52
C HIS A 90 4.61 -0.20 18.28
N ASN A 91 5.37 -0.99 19.06
CA ASN A 91 5.09 -2.40 19.29
C ASN A 91 3.78 -2.49 20.10
N ASN A 92 2.66 -2.32 19.43
CA ASN A 92 1.37 -2.44 20.07
C ASN A 92 1.06 -3.93 20.30
N ASP A 93 1.45 -4.42 21.45
CA ASP A 93 1.00 -5.73 21.98
C ASP A 93 -0.53 -5.77 22.22
N ASN A 94 -1.21 -4.66 21.96
CA ASN A 94 -2.64 -4.55 22.14
C ASN A 94 -3.35 -4.69 20.80
N ASP A 95 -3.99 -5.82 20.60
CA ASP A 95 -4.73 -6.16 19.39
C ASP A 95 -5.87 -5.20 19.01
N ILE A 96 -6.36 -4.43 19.95
CA ILE A 96 -7.48 -3.50 19.74
C ILE A 96 -7.03 -2.21 19.01
N TYR A 97 -5.82 -1.73 19.28
CA TYR A 97 -5.32 -0.44 18.76
C TYR A 97 -4.36 -0.53 17.59
N ASN A 98 -4.06 -1.70 17.13
CA ASN A 98 -3.12 -1.92 16.03
C ASN A 98 -3.84 -1.88 14.68
N THR A 99 -4.37 -0.76 14.30
CA THR A 99 -5.06 -0.51 13.02
C THR A 99 -4.15 0.24 12.05
N ASP A 100 -4.54 0.31 10.78
CA ASP A 100 -3.88 1.17 9.80
C ASP A 100 -3.81 2.62 10.25
N ILE A 101 -4.86 3.09 10.91
CA ILE A 101 -4.93 4.46 11.43
C ILE A 101 -3.81 4.73 12.44
N SER A 102 -3.46 3.80 13.30
CA SER A 102 -2.34 3.96 14.23
C SER A 102 -1.03 4.18 13.48
N CYS A 103 -0.78 3.41 12.41
CA CYS A 103 0.39 3.61 11.58
C CYS A 103 0.41 4.96 10.85
N TYR A 104 -0.74 5.43 10.41
CA TYR A 104 -0.86 6.75 9.79
C TYR A 104 -0.59 7.87 10.79
N LEU A 105 -1.08 7.73 12.02
CA LEU A 105 -0.84 8.70 13.10
C LEU A 105 0.64 8.75 13.49
N ASP A 106 1.31 7.62 13.62
CA ASP A 106 2.75 7.53 13.90
C ASP A 106 3.60 8.23 12.82
N ASN A 107 3.10 8.24 11.59
CA ASN A 107 3.77 8.83 10.43
C ASN A 107 3.08 10.11 9.92
N MET A 108 2.31 10.79 10.75
CA MET A 108 1.50 11.96 10.36
C MET A 108 2.33 13.07 9.72
N GLU A 109 3.55 13.29 10.17
CA GLU A 109 4.44 14.30 9.58
C GLU A 109 4.76 13.96 8.10
N SER A 110 5.02 12.69 7.80
CA SER A 110 5.29 12.23 6.44
C SER A 110 4.05 12.31 5.56
N LEU A 111 2.89 11.99 6.13
CA LEU A 111 1.60 12.05 5.46
C LEU A 111 1.20 13.50 5.14
N SER A 112 1.35 14.42 6.09
CA SER A 112 0.98 15.84 5.92
C SER A 112 1.82 16.58 4.87
N ARG A 113 3.00 16.06 4.54
CA ARG A 113 3.85 16.59 3.47
C ARG A 113 3.37 16.21 2.06
N MET A 114 2.40 15.29 1.94
CA MET A 114 1.81 14.91 0.66
C MET A 114 0.81 15.96 0.21
N ASN A 115 1.24 16.83 -0.68
CA ASN A 115 0.41 17.89 -1.23
C ASN A 115 -0.36 17.39 -2.47
N HIS A 116 -1.25 16.42 -2.24
CA HIS A 116 -2.10 15.82 -3.27
C HIS A 116 -3.55 15.84 -2.81
N PRO A 117 -4.51 16.20 -3.68
CA PRO A 117 -5.92 16.29 -3.31
C PRO A 117 -6.58 14.92 -3.06
N TYR A 118 -6.01 13.85 -3.62
CA TYR A 118 -6.57 12.51 -3.54
C TYR A 118 -5.55 11.50 -3.02
N VAL A 119 -6.04 10.46 -2.37
CA VAL A 119 -5.26 9.32 -1.92
C VAL A 119 -5.91 8.01 -2.39
N VAL A 120 -5.09 7.11 -2.90
CA VAL A 120 -5.49 5.73 -3.19
C VAL A 120 -4.88 4.83 -2.12
N ILE A 121 -5.73 4.13 -1.38
CA ILE A 121 -5.30 3.19 -0.34
C ILE A 121 -5.54 1.77 -0.84
N ALA A 122 -4.51 0.95 -0.85
CA ALA A 122 -4.56 -0.42 -1.32
C ALA A 122 -3.90 -1.38 -0.32
N PRO A 123 -4.47 -2.58 -0.11
CA PRO A 123 -3.87 -3.58 0.76
C PRO A 123 -2.64 -4.23 0.11
N SER A 124 -1.61 -4.54 0.90
CA SER A 124 -0.39 -5.22 0.45
C SER A 124 -0.56 -6.74 0.28
N TYR A 125 -1.69 -7.29 0.69
CA TYR A 125 -1.93 -8.74 0.80
C TYR A 125 -2.91 -9.28 -0.27
N MET A 126 -3.21 -8.50 -1.29
CA MET A 126 -4.10 -8.90 -2.38
C MET A 126 -3.38 -8.83 -3.74
N VAL A 127 -3.73 -9.79 -4.60
CA VAL A 127 -3.31 -9.82 -6.00
C VAL A 127 -4.50 -9.45 -6.87
N TYR A 128 -4.39 -8.36 -7.60
CA TYR A 128 -5.43 -7.84 -8.49
C TYR A 128 -4.81 -6.97 -9.59
N SER A 129 -5.59 -6.72 -10.63
CA SER A 129 -5.25 -5.78 -11.69
C SER A 129 -6.34 -4.72 -11.78
N ILE A 130 -5.97 -3.47 -11.68
CA ILE A 130 -6.89 -2.32 -11.74
C ILE A 130 -6.21 -1.13 -12.40
N ASP A 131 -7.00 -0.35 -13.12
CA ASP A 131 -6.66 0.97 -13.58
C ASP A 131 -7.18 2.01 -12.56
N PHE A 132 -6.28 2.55 -11.76
CA PHE A 132 -6.63 3.54 -10.76
C PHE A 132 -6.97 4.91 -11.35
N ASP A 133 -6.54 5.23 -12.58
CA ASP A 133 -6.93 6.50 -13.21
C ASP A 133 -8.43 6.52 -13.52
N GLN A 134 -8.95 5.43 -14.06
CA GLN A 134 -10.39 5.28 -14.26
C GLN A 134 -11.19 5.33 -12.95
N PHE A 135 -10.67 4.68 -11.91
CA PHE A 135 -11.29 4.67 -10.59
C PHE A 135 -11.31 6.06 -9.94
N LEU A 136 -10.20 6.81 -10.04
CA LEU A 136 -10.10 8.20 -9.58
C LEU A 136 -11.06 9.12 -10.34
N HIS A 137 -11.18 8.94 -11.64
CA HIS A 137 -12.14 9.70 -12.45
C HIS A 137 -13.57 9.50 -11.94
N THR A 138 -13.98 8.26 -11.74
CA THR A 138 -15.32 7.93 -11.19
C THR A 138 -15.53 8.53 -9.80
N HIS A 139 -14.51 8.48 -8.92
CA HIS A 139 -14.55 9.08 -7.59
C HIS A 139 -14.80 10.60 -7.66
N ILE A 140 -14.07 11.29 -8.50
CA ILE A 140 -14.15 12.75 -8.64
C ILE A 140 -15.51 13.16 -9.22
N GLU A 141 -16.01 12.45 -10.24
CA GLU A 141 -17.32 12.72 -10.83
C GLU A 141 -18.46 12.47 -9.84
N SER A 142 -18.31 11.50 -8.95
CA SER A 142 -19.34 11.21 -7.92
C SER A 142 -19.44 12.29 -6.85
N GLY A 143 -18.38 13.10 -6.65
CA GLY A 143 -18.30 14.08 -5.56
C GLY A 143 -18.30 13.46 -4.16
N ALA A 144 -18.05 12.17 -4.05
CA ALA A 144 -18.01 11.45 -2.77
C ALA A 144 -16.70 11.73 -2.01
N ASP A 145 -16.77 11.78 -0.68
CA ASP A 145 -15.57 11.90 0.17
C ASP A 145 -14.74 10.61 0.17
N VAL A 146 -15.39 9.45 0.08
CA VAL A 146 -14.77 8.12 0.06
C VAL A 146 -15.47 7.24 -0.97
N THR A 147 -14.69 6.55 -1.78
CA THR A 147 -15.17 5.54 -2.72
C THR A 147 -14.50 4.20 -2.41
N LEU A 148 -15.28 3.16 -2.26
CA LEU A 148 -14.82 1.80 -1.96
C LEU A 148 -14.92 0.93 -3.20
N LEU A 149 -13.83 0.23 -3.54
CA LEU A 149 -13.82 -0.84 -4.51
C LEU A 149 -13.99 -2.17 -3.77
N TYR A 150 -14.95 -2.97 -4.18
CA TYR A 150 -15.20 -4.30 -3.62
C TYR A 150 -15.52 -5.31 -4.72
N HIS A 151 -15.30 -6.57 -4.41
CA HIS A 151 -15.73 -7.69 -5.23
C HIS A 151 -16.73 -8.53 -4.45
N ALA A 152 -17.90 -8.71 -5.01
CA ALA A 152 -18.86 -9.64 -4.45
C ALA A 152 -18.40 -11.08 -4.71
N VAL A 153 -18.37 -11.90 -3.67
CA VAL A 153 -18.09 -13.33 -3.74
C VAL A 153 -19.36 -14.08 -3.32
N ASP A 154 -19.72 -15.11 -4.07
CA ASP A 154 -20.84 -16.01 -3.77
C ASP A 154 -20.49 -16.99 -2.65
#